data_d9066a61afdf53139acaf8865a8bca7d
#
_entry.id   d9066a61afdf53139acaf8865a8bca7d
#
_cell.length_a   1.000
_cell.length_b   1.000
_cell.length_c   1.000
_cell.angle_alpha   90.00
_cell.angle_beta   90.00
_cell.angle_gamma   90.00
#
_symmetry.space_group_name_H-M   'P 1'
#
loop_
_entity.id
_entity.type
_entity.pdbx_description
1 polymer ?
#
loop_
_entity_poly.entity_id
_entity_poly.type
_entity_poly.pdbx_seq_one_letter_code
_entity_poly.pdbx_strand_id
1 'polypeptide(L)'
;MAAEENGKKDKLNNAKKTRVIPGYHLTLGIVIAMLSLIVLIPLASVLVSSLKLSPGELWHLLLKKNVLNAFKTSIGCSFIAAVVNTVFGLIIAWTLVKYDFPGKKILDGFIELPFCLPTAVAGITLSRLYSEDGFLGKPLAALGIDVAYTKIGLTIALVFVGIPFVIRAVQPILEKMDNQYEEAAYMLGATPRRTFFKVILPELRPALLTGFGLAFARGIGEYGSVIYISGNSAKEQTQVISYVIMQKLSYIDYASATAIALVMLVISFVLLFAINIVQLKQSKRTNLL
;
A
#
# COMPACT_ATOMS: atom_id res chain seq x y z
N MET A 1 47.39 -36.05 13.53
CA MET A 1 46.71 -35.51 12.35
C MET A 1 45.18 -35.42 12.55
N ALA A 2 44.45 -36.48 12.85
CA ALA A 2 42.96 -36.45 13.05
C ALA A 2 42.50 -35.60 14.28
N ALA A 3 43.29 -35.52 15.35
CA ALA A 3 42.95 -34.72 16.55
C ALA A 3 43.11 -33.20 16.32
N GLU A 4 44.04 -32.78 15.48
CA GLU A 4 44.26 -31.37 15.12
C GLU A 4 43.19 -30.82 14.17
N GLU A 5 42.68 -31.69 13.30
CA GLU A 5 41.62 -31.33 12.34
C GLU A 5 40.26 -31.16 13.05
N ASN A 6 39.96 -31.97 14.07
CA ASN A 6 38.80 -31.80 14.91
C ASN A 6 38.84 -30.54 15.79
N GLY A 7 40.03 -30.22 16.35
CA GLY A 7 40.19 -28.98 17.12
C GLY A 7 40.06 -27.70 16.29
N LYS A 8 40.40 -27.78 14.98
CA LYS A 8 40.21 -26.65 14.05
C LYS A 8 38.76 -26.49 13.60
N LYS A 9 38.01 -27.59 13.43
CA LYS A 9 36.58 -27.56 13.14
C LYS A 9 35.73 -27.03 14.31
N ASP A 10 36.10 -27.39 15.55
CA ASP A 10 35.44 -26.87 16.74
C ASP A 10 35.71 -25.39 16.99
N LYS A 11 36.93 -24.90 16.70
CA LYS A 11 37.26 -23.47 16.74
C LYS A 11 36.55 -22.67 15.65
N LEU A 12 36.38 -23.22 14.44
CA LEU A 12 35.60 -22.59 13.35
C LEU A 12 34.10 -22.57 13.64
N ASN A 13 33.55 -23.60 14.26
CA ASN A 13 32.15 -23.64 14.66
C ASN A 13 31.84 -22.70 15.84
N ASN A 14 32.78 -22.52 16.77
CA ASN A 14 32.64 -21.56 17.88
C ASN A 14 32.84 -20.11 17.41
N ALA A 15 33.68 -19.84 16.41
CA ALA A 15 33.84 -18.50 15.81
C ALA A 15 32.57 -18.01 15.08
N LYS A 16 31.71 -18.92 14.58
CA LYS A 16 30.40 -18.57 13.99
C LYS A 16 29.34 -18.14 14.99
N LYS A 17 29.59 -18.26 16.30
CA LYS A 17 28.64 -17.89 17.38
C LYS A 17 28.93 -16.56 18.07
N THR A 18 30.02 -15.87 17.74
CA THR A 18 30.25 -14.53 18.28
C THR A 18 29.32 -13.54 17.57
N ARG A 19 28.20 -13.23 18.25
CA ARG A 19 27.26 -12.20 17.78
C ARG A 19 27.97 -10.86 17.76
N VAL A 20 28.02 -10.24 16.59
CA VAL A 20 28.77 -9.02 16.28
C VAL A 20 28.25 -7.80 17.04
N ILE A 21 27.06 -7.86 17.64
CA ILE A 21 26.42 -6.73 18.30
C ILE A 21 26.39 -6.97 19.82
N PRO A 22 27.15 -6.21 20.64
CA PRO A 22 27.00 -6.26 22.09
C PRO A 22 25.60 -5.77 22.49
N GLY A 23 24.95 -6.48 23.44
CA GLY A 23 23.59 -6.13 23.89
C GLY A 23 22.43 -6.66 23.02
N TYR A 24 22.69 -7.51 22.02
CA TYR A 24 21.65 -8.06 21.12
C TYR A 24 20.40 -8.60 21.85
N HIS A 25 20.57 -9.34 22.95
CA HIS A 25 19.44 -9.89 23.71
C HIS A 25 18.61 -8.80 24.40
N LEU A 26 19.27 -7.74 24.89
CA LEU A 26 18.58 -6.63 25.53
C LEU A 26 17.80 -5.83 24.50
N THR A 27 18.42 -5.48 23.37
CA THR A 27 17.76 -4.74 22.30
C THR A 27 16.62 -5.54 21.69
N LEU A 28 16.80 -6.83 21.43
CA LEU A 28 15.75 -7.72 20.96
C LEU A 28 14.58 -7.80 21.95
N GLY A 29 14.88 -7.94 23.26
CA GLY A 29 13.86 -7.97 24.30
C GLY A 29 13.05 -6.68 24.36
N ILE A 30 13.70 -5.51 24.27
CA ILE A 30 13.03 -4.21 24.24
C ILE A 30 12.15 -4.08 22.99
N VAL A 31 12.66 -4.45 21.81
CA VAL A 31 11.89 -4.39 20.55
C VAL A 31 10.66 -5.30 20.60
N ILE A 32 10.81 -6.53 21.09
CA ILE A 32 9.68 -7.47 21.24
C ILE A 32 8.67 -6.94 22.26
N ALA A 33 9.13 -6.41 23.40
CA ALA A 33 8.25 -5.83 24.42
C ALA A 33 7.47 -4.64 23.88
N MET A 34 8.12 -3.71 23.18
CA MET A 34 7.48 -2.55 22.56
C MET A 34 6.50 -2.97 21.47
N LEU A 35 6.88 -3.91 20.59
CA LEU A 35 5.99 -4.44 19.56
C LEU A 35 4.75 -5.11 20.18
N SER A 36 4.95 -5.89 21.25
CA SER A 36 3.86 -6.56 21.95
C SER A 36 2.90 -5.53 22.57
N LEU A 37 3.42 -4.54 23.26
CA LEU A 37 2.62 -3.53 23.95
C LEU A 37 1.87 -2.61 22.97
N ILE A 38 2.51 -2.17 21.91
CA ILE A 38 1.95 -1.17 20.99
C ILE A 38 1.09 -1.82 19.90
N VAL A 39 1.41 -3.03 19.46
CA VAL A 39 0.75 -3.67 18.33
C VAL A 39 -0.08 -4.88 18.76
N LEU A 40 0.52 -5.86 19.46
CA LEU A 40 -0.17 -7.11 19.75
C LEU A 40 -1.30 -6.96 20.77
N ILE A 41 -1.12 -6.13 21.83
CA ILE A 41 -2.16 -5.90 22.82
C ILE A 41 -3.40 -5.22 22.22
N PRO A 42 -3.30 -4.10 21.46
CA PRO A 42 -4.46 -3.52 20.79
C PRO A 42 -5.13 -4.47 19.79
N LEU A 43 -4.38 -5.25 19.02
CA LEU A 43 -4.96 -6.25 18.12
C LEU A 43 -5.69 -7.36 18.87
N ALA A 44 -5.10 -7.86 19.97
CA ALA A 44 -5.76 -8.83 20.84
C ALA A 44 -7.05 -8.27 21.47
N SER A 45 -7.05 -6.99 21.84
CA SER A 45 -8.25 -6.30 22.36
C SER A 45 -9.38 -6.25 21.32
N VAL A 46 -9.07 -5.98 20.05
CA VAL A 46 -10.05 -6.04 18.95
C VAL A 46 -10.60 -7.45 18.80
N LEU A 47 -9.72 -8.47 18.84
CA LEU A 47 -10.13 -9.87 18.76
C LEU A 47 -11.06 -10.25 19.91
N VAL A 48 -10.66 -9.97 21.15
CA VAL A 48 -11.48 -10.29 22.35
C VAL A 48 -12.82 -9.55 22.33
N SER A 49 -12.83 -8.28 21.90
CA SER A 49 -14.06 -7.51 21.81
C SER A 49 -15.01 -8.02 20.71
N SER A 50 -14.47 -8.54 19.61
CA SER A 50 -15.28 -9.11 18.53
C SER A 50 -15.95 -10.44 18.93
N LEU A 51 -15.37 -11.19 19.87
CA LEU A 51 -15.95 -12.45 20.40
C LEU A 51 -17.21 -12.23 21.27
N LYS A 52 -17.56 -10.97 21.58
CA LYS A 52 -18.83 -10.64 22.24
C LYS A 52 -20.07 -10.88 21.36
N LEU A 53 -19.89 -10.93 20.05
CA LEU A 53 -20.93 -11.30 19.10
C LEU A 53 -20.92 -12.82 18.88
N SER A 54 -22.12 -13.40 18.85
CA SER A 54 -22.25 -14.79 18.43
C SER A 54 -21.90 -14.93 16.93
N PRO A 55 -21.48 -16.14 16.47
CA PRO A 55 -21.20 -16.34 15.05
C PRO A 55 -22.38 -16.03 14.12
N GLY A 56 -23.61 -16.25 14.58
CA GLY A 56 -24.82 -15.91 13.84
C GLY A 56 -25.02 -14.39 13.70
N GLU A 57 -24.84 -13.62 14.78
CA GLU A 57 -24.92 -12.17 14.76
C GLU A 57 -23.83 -11.55 13.89
N LEU A 58 -22.60 -12.08 13.96
CA LEU A 58 -21.52 -11.67 13.08
C LEU A 58 -21.88 -11.87 11.61
N TRP A 59 -22.40 -13.06 11.28
CA TRP A 59 -22.81 -13.38 9.90
C TRP A 59 -23.93 -12.45 9.41
N HIS A 60 -24.95 -12.21 10.22
CA HIS A 60 -26.02 -11.26 9.92
C HIS A 60 -25.51 -9.83 9.75
N LEU A 61 -24.55 -9.39 10.57
CA LEU A 61 -23.93 -8.07 10.48
C LEU A 61 -23.21 -7.90 9.14
N LEU A 62 -22.39 -8.87 8.75
CA LEU A 62 -21.59 -8.84 7.53
C LEU A 62 -22.46 -8.90 6.26
N LEU A 63 -23.58 -9.62 6.31
CA LEU A 63 -24.51 -9.72 5.18
C LEU A 63 -25.41 -8.50 5.02
N LYS A 64 -25.42 -7.54 5.96
CA LYS A 64 -26.15 -6.28 5.77
C LYS A 64 -25.65 -5.60 4.50
N LYS A 65 -26.59 -5.22 3.65
CA LYS A 65 -26.31 -4.66 2.30
C LYS A 65 -25.34 -3.47 2.35
N ASN A 66 -25.46 -2.58 3.35
CA ASN A 66 -24.58 -1.43 3.52
C ASN A 66 -23.14 -1.87 3.89
N VAL A 67 -22.98 -2.84 4.79
CA VAL A 67 -21.67 -3.37 5.19
C VAL A 67 -20.99 -4.06 4.01
N LEU A 68 -21.70 -4.96 3.33
CA LEU A 68 -21.18 -5.68 2.18
C LEU A 68 -20.78 -4.73 1.03
N ASN A 69 -21.61 -3.72 0.76
CA ASN A 69 -21.30 -2.70 -0.25
C ASN A 69 -20.08 -1.86 0.16
N ALA A 70 -19.95 -1.51 1.44
CA ALA A 70 -18.79 -0.78 1.95
C ALA A 70 -17.49 -1.59 1.79
N PHE A 71 -17.51 -2.90 2.05
CA PHE A 71 -16.37 -3.79 1.74
C PHE A 71 -16.02 -3.78 0.25
N LYS A 72 -17.02 -3.97 -0.62
CA LYS A 72 -16.82 -3.96 -2.07
C LYS A 72 -16.26 -2.62 -2.56
N THR A 73 -16.79 -1.52 -2.06
CA THR A 73 -16.33 -0.17 -2.42
C THR A 73 -14.90 0.08 -1.93
N SER A 74 -14.59 -0.24 -0.66
CA SER A 74 -13.23 -0.06 -0.13
C SER A 74 -12.20 -0.88 -0.90
N ILE A 75 -12.46 -2.17 -1.09
CA ILE A 75 -11.51 -3.06 -1.79
C ILE A 75 -11.42 -2.69 -3.27
N GLY A 76 -12.56 -2.48 -3.93
CA GLY A 76 -12.61 -2.18 -5.36
C GLY A 76 -11.95 -0.85 -5.73
N CYS A 77 -12.30 0.24 -5.03
CA CYS A 77 -11.70 1.55 -5.30
C CYS A 77 -10.21 1.57 -4.93
N SER A 78 -9.80 0.91 -3.81
CA SER A 78 -8.39 0.80 -3.46
C SER A 78 -7.59 0.00 -4.48
N PHE A 79 -8.18 -1.07 -5.03
CA PHE A 79 -7.54 -1.86 -6.08
C PHE A 79 -7.35 -1.04 -7.36
N ILE A 80 -8.41 -0.35 -7.82
CA ILE A 80 -8.33 0.52 -8.99
C ILE A 80 -7.29 1.62 -8.77
N ALA A 81 -7.30 2.28 -7.61
CA ALA A 81 -6.33 3.30 -7.26
C ALA A 81 -4.89 2.75 -7.26
N ALA A 82 -4.66 1.56 -6.71
CA ALA A 82 -3.34 0.93 -6.71
C ALA A 82 -2.85 0.57 -8.13
N VAL A 83 -3.75 0.12 -9.02
CA VAL A 83 -3.42 -0.11 -10.44
C VAL A 83 -3.04 1.21 -11.12
N VAL A 84 -3.85 2.26 -10.95
CA VAL A 84 -3.55 3.60 -11.49
C VAL A 84 -2.21 4.10 -10.96
N ASN A 85 -1.97 3.99 -9.66
CA ASN A 85 -0.71 4.36 -9.03
C ASN A 85 0.48 3.57 -9.58
N THR A 86 0.30 2.29 -9.89
CA THR A 86 1.36 1.45 -10.46
C THR A 86 1.77 1.95 -11.85
N VAL A 87 0.81 2.32 -12.68
CA VAL A 87 1.07 2.83 -14.03
C VAL A 87 1.71 4.23 -13.97
N PHE A 88 1.04 5.18 -13.31
CA PHE A 88 1.53 6.56 -13.25
C PHE A 88 2.76 6.70 -12.37
N GLY A 89 2.87 5.93 -11.27
CA GLY A 89 4.04 5.91 -10.41
C GLY A 89 5.29 5.40 -11.14
N LEU A 90 5.15 4.39 -12.01
CA LEU A 90 6.24 3.94 -12.89
C LEU A 90 6.66 5.05 -13.86
N ILE A 91 5.71 5.73 -14.52
CA ILE A 91 6.00 6.81 -15.47
C ILE A 91 6.73 7.95 -14.75
N ILE A 92 6.26 8.36 -13.57
CA ILE A 92 6.86 9.44 -12.79
C ILE A 92 8.25 9.04 -12.29
N ALA A 93 8.41 7.83 -11.72
CA ALA A 93 9.72 7.33 -11.27
C ALA A 93 10.71 7.24 -12.43
N TRP A 94 10.27 6.76 -13.59
CA TRP A 94 11.07 6.73 -14.81
C TRP A 94 11.53 8.13 -15.22
N THR A 95 10.61 9.09 -15.24
CA THR A 95 10.90 10.48 -15.59
C THR A 95 11.90 11.12 -14.64
N LEU A 96 11.73 10.88 -13.34
CA LEU A 96 12.64 11.42 -12.32
C LEU A 96 14.04 10.82 -12.39
N VAL A 97 14.19 9.55 -12.79
CA VAL A 97 15.51 8.90 -12.81
C VAL A 97 16.21 9.12 -14.14
N LYS A 98 15.51 8.93 -15.27
CA LYS A 98 16.14 8.90 -16.60
C LYS A 98 16.25 10.26 -17.28
N TYR A 99 15.56 11.29 -16.79
CA TYR A 99 15.60 12.62 -17.39
C TYR A 99 16.09 13.69 -16.42
N ASP A 100 16.85 14.66 -16.93
CA ASP A 100 17.21 15.88 -16.23
C ASP A 100 16.45 17.06 -16.84
N PHE A 101 15.70 17.76 -16.00
CA PHE A 101 14.88 18.90 -16.39
C PHE A 101 14.81 19.93 -15.26
N PRO A 102 14.59 21.22 -15.60
CA PRO A 102 14.43 22.26 -14.59
C PRO A 102 13.20 21.97 -13.72
N GLY A 103 13.32 22.12 -12.40
CA GLY A 103 12.24 21.84 -11.47
C GLY A 103 12.12 20.36 -10.99
N LYS A 104 12.99 19.45 -11.46
CA LYS A 104 13.00 18.03 -11.03
C LYS A 104 12.95 17.87 -9.50
N LYS A 105 13.77 18.61 -8.75
CA LYS A 105 13.79 18.58 -7.28
C LYS A 105 12.47 19.07 -6.66
N ILE A 106 11.82 20.04 -7.29
CA ILE A 106 10.53 20.57 -6.82
C ILE A 106 9.45 19.51 -7.06
N LEU A 107 9.42 18.88 -8.23
CA LEU A 107 8.50 17.79 -8.54
C LEU A 107 8.69 16.60 -7.58
N ASP A 108 9.94 16.23 -7.30
CA ASP A 108 10.26 15.16 -6.34
C ASP A 108 9.75 15.48 -4.93
N GLY A 109 9.88 16.75 -4.49
CA GLY A 109 9.28 17.22 -3.25
C GLY A 109 7.75 17.20 -3.25
N PHE A 110 7.10 17.55 -4.35
CA PHE A 110 5.63 17.49 -4.46
C PHE A 110 5.08 16.08 -4.34
N ILE A 111 5.83 15.05 -4.75
CA ILE A 111 5.43 13.66 -4.59
C ILE A 111 5.29 13.27 -3.11
N GLU A 112 6.00 13.93 -2.21
CA GLU A 112 5.91 13.66 -0.76
C GLU A 112 4.79 14.43 -0.06
N LEU A 113 4.13 15.37 -0.72
CA LEU A 113 3.02 16.13 -0.11
C LEU A 113 1.94 15.26 0.53
N PRO A 114 1.51 14.13 -0.06
CA PRO A 114 0.52 13.26 0.58
C PRO A 114 0.95 12.69 1.93
N PHE A 115 2.26 12.58 2.20
CA PHE A 115 2.78 12.16 3.50
C PHE A 115 2.80 13.31 4.53
N CYS A 116 2.98 14.54 4.06
CA CYS A 116 3.08 15.72 4.92
C CYS A 116 1.72 16.30 5.27
N LEU A 117 0.72 16.14 4.39
CA LEU A 117 -0.62 16.69 4.60
C LEU A 117 -1.48 15.76 5.47
N PRO A 118 -2.21 16.31 6.45
CA PRO A 118 -3.29 15.55 7.08
C PRO A 118 -4.28 15.07 6.03
N THR A 119 -4.61 13.77 6.03
CA THR A 119 -5.45 13.19 4.97
C THR A 119 -6.82 13.84 4.88
N ALA A 120 -7.37 14.33 6.01
CA ALA A 120 -8.62 15.10 6.03
C ALA A 120 -8.51 16.39 5.20
N VAL A 121 -7.39 17.11 5.31
CA VAL A 121 -7.15 18.34 4.54
C VAL A 121 -7.07 18.02 3.05
N ALA A 122 -6.39 16.94 2.69
CA ALA A 122 -6.34 16.47 1.31
C ALA A 122 -7.76 16.16 0.78
N GLY A 123 -8.59 15.48 1.57
CA GLY A 123 -9.97 15.16 1.20
C GLY A 123 -10.83 16.39 0.98
N ILE A 124 -10.76 17.39 1.88
CA ILE A 124 -11.48 18.67 1.75
C ILE A 124 -11.02 19.41 0.48
N THR A 125 -9.71 19.50 0.28
CA THR A 125 -9.14 20.20 -0.89
C THR A 125 -9.56 19.54 -2.20
N LEU A 126 -9.46 18.21 -2.28
CA LEU A 126 -9.87 17.45 -3.47
C LEU A 126 -11.39 17.55 -3.69
N SER A 127 -12.20 17.48 -2.62
CA SER A 127 -13.66 17.66 -2.72
C SER A 127 -13.99 19.02 -3.31
N ARG A 128 -13.36 20.10 -2.84
CA ARG A 128 -13.59 21.45 -3.36
C ARG A 128 -13.09 21.62 -4.81
N LEU A 129 -11.93 21.04 -5.13
CA LEU A 129 -11.32 21.10 -6.45
C LEU A 129 -12.17 20.41 -7.52
N TYR A 130 -12.79 19.28 -7.15
CA TYR A 130 -13.60 18.44 -8.05
C TYR A 130 -15.10 18.62 -7.88
N SER A 131 -15.57 19.56 -7.03
CA SER A 131 -17.01 19.91 -6.96
C SER A 131 -17.49 20.49 -8.29
N GLU A 132 -18.79 20.48 -8.58
CA GLU A 132 -19.40 21.02 -9.82
C GLU A 132 -18.94 22.46 -10.14
N ASP A 133 -18.75 23.31 -9.10
CA ASP A 133 -18.24 24.66 -9.22
C ASP A 133 -16.71 24.74 -9.08
N GLY A 134 -16.03 23.62 -8.86
CA GLY A 134 -14.60 23.56 -8.65
C GLY A 134 -13.79 23.74 -9.94
N PHE A 135 -12.52 24.12 -9.80
CA PHE A 135 -11.62 24.39 -10.93
C PHE A 135 -11.50 23.19 -11.91
N LEU A 136 -11.38 21.97 -11.39
CA LEU A 136 -11.35 20.74 -12.20
C LEU A 136 -12.72 20.10 -12.36
N GLY A 137 -13.62 20.28 -11.40
CA GLY A 137 -14.96 19.69 -11.43
C GLY A 137 -15.83 20.32 -12.51
N LYS A 138 -15.82 21.64 -12.66
CA LYS A 138 -16.65 22.37 -13.63
C LYS A 138 -16.47 21.89 -15.09
N PRO A 139 -15.26 21.76 -15.65
CA PRO A 139 -15.10 21.21 -16.99
C PRO A 139 -15.50 19.76 -17.12
N LEU A 140 -15.33 18.95 -16.06
CA LEU A 140 -15.73 17.53 -16.04
C LEU A 140 -17.24 17.38 -15.98
N ALA A 141 -17.92 18.20 -15.16
CA ALA A 141 -19.39 18.25 -15.08
C ALA A 141 -20.02 18.66 -16.43
N ALA A 142 -19.40 19.58 -17.17
CA ALA A 142 -19.82 19.96 -18.53
C ALA A 142 -19.73 18.77 -19.52
N LEU A 143 -18.88 17.76 -19.23
CA LEU A 143 -18.78 16.51 -20.00
C LEU A 143 -19.68 15.39 -19.42
N GLY A 144 -20.51 15.69 -18.42
CA GLY A 144 -21.39 14.73 -17.77
C GLY A 144 -20.65 13.81 -16.78
N ILE A 145 -19.46 14.19 -16.30
CA ILE A 145 -18.65 13.40 -15.37
C ILE A 145 -18.66 14.08 -14.01
N ASP A 146 -19.47 13.54 -13.08
CA ASP A 146 -19.47 13.97 -11.69
C ASP A 146 -18.38 13.21 -10.91
N VAL A 147 -17.49 13.97 -10.29
CA VAL A 147 -16.34 13.43 -9.56
C VAL A 147 -16.55 13.48 -8.06
N ALA A 148 -16.78 14.67 -7.50
CA ALA A 148 -17.02 14.82 -6.07
C ALA A 148 -18.26 14.02 -5.65
N TYR A 149 -18.19 13.41 -4.45
CA TYR A 149 -19.24 12.61 -3.84
C TYR A 149 -19.59 11.31 -4.59
N THR A 150 -18.70 10.87 -5.49
CA THR A 150 -18.84 9.64 -6.26
C THR A 150 -17.69 8.66 -5.98
N LYS A 151 -17.80 7.43 -6.51
CA LYS A 151 -16.69 6.44 -6.48
C LYS A 151 -15.46 6.92 -7.27
N ILE A 152 -15.64 7.81 -8.25
CA ILE A 152 -14.53 8.40 -9.01
C ILE A 152 -13.72 9.31 -8.08
N GLY A 153 -14.37 10.21 -7.37
CA GLY A 153 -13.70 11.09 -6.41
C GLY A 153 -13.02 10.33 -5.28
N LEU A 154 -13.70 9.29 -4.76
CA LEU A 154 -13.12 8.36 -3.81
C LEU A 154 -11.81 7.74 -4.36
N THR A 155 -11.84 7.24 -5.60
CA THR A 155 -10.66 6.64 -6.23
C THR A 155 -9.54 7.66 -6.43
N ILE A 156 -9.86 8.89 -6.82
CA ILE A 156 -8.88 9.99 -6.97
C ILE A 156 -8.20 10.30 -5.64
N ALA A 157 -8.94 10.36 -4.53
CA ALA A 157 -8.35 10.57 -3.22
C ALA A 157 -7.39 9.43 -2.83
N LEU A 158 -7.77 8.18 -3.13
CA LEU A 158 -6.93 7.01 -2.89
C LEU A 158 -5.68 6.99 -3.80
N VAL A 159 -5.81 7.47 -5.06
CA VAL A 159 -4.66 7.66 -5.96
C VAL A 159 -3.70 8.70 -5.37
N PHE A 160 -4.21 9.84 -4.96
CA PHE A 160 -3.41 10.92 -4.36
C PHE A 160 -2.60 10.41 -3.15
N VAL A 161 -3.26 9.70 -2.22
CA VAL A 161 -2.59 9.19 -1.01
C VAL A 161 -1.63 8.04 -1.31
N GLY A 162 -1.92 7.25 -2.36
CA GLY A 162 -1.19 6.02 -2.67
C GLY A 162 0.00 6.17 -3.62
N ILE A 163 0.03 7.22 -4.45
CA ILE A 163 1.03 7.37 -5.53
C ILE A 163 2.49 7.40 -5.04
N PRO A 164 2.84 8.03 -3.90
CA PRO A 164 4.22 8.06 -3.41
C PRO A 164 4.78 6.67 -3.13
N PHE A 165 3.94 5.72 -2.69
CA PHE A 165 4.38 4.37 -2.36
C PHE A 165 4.95 3.63 -3.57
N VAL A 166 4.33 3.80 -4.75
CA VAL A 166 4.83 3.17 -5.98
C VAL A 166 6.10 3.86 -6.46
N ILE A 167 6.12 5.19 -6.46
CA ILE A 167 7.29 5.96 -6.92
C ILE A 167 8.50 5.60 -6.08
N ARG A 168 8.39 5.64 -4.74
CA ARG A 168 9.49 5.34 -3.81
C ARG A 168 9.89 3.86 -3.77
N ALA A 169 9.03 2.94 -4.20
CA ALA A 169 9.40 1.54 -4.39
C ALA A 169 10.21 1.32 -5.67
N VAL A 170 9.91 2.05 -6.76
CA VAL A 170 10.49 1.85 -8.09
C VAL A 170 11.76 2.67 -8.29
N GLN A 171 11.77 3.91 -7.83
CA GLN A 171 12.88 4.86 -8.05
C GLN A 171 14.26 4.32 -7.64
N PRO A 172 14.47 3.73 -6.43
CA PRO A 172 15.79 3.22 -6.02
C PRO A 172 16.28 2.05 -6.87
N ILE A 173 15.37 1.27 -7.44
CA ILE A 173 15.73 0.16 -8.34
C ILE A 173 16.17 0.70 -9.68
N LEU A 174 15.47 1.71 -10.22
CA LEU A 174 15.87 2.40 -11.45
C LEU A 174 17.23 3.10 -11.31
N GLU A 175 17.48 3.74 -10.17
CA GLU A 175 18.76 4.44 -9.89
C GLU A 175 19.96 3.47 -9.81
N LYS A 176 19.72 2.24 -9.31
CA LYS A 176 20.75 1.20 -9.18
C LYS A 176 20.89 0.35 -10.43
N MET A 177 19.97 0.44 -11.37
CA MET A 177 20.01 -0.36 -12.58
C MET A 177 21.18 0.06 -13.46
N ASP A 178 22.06 -0.90 -13.76
CA ASP A 178 23.22 -0.66 -14.62
C ASP A 178 22.76 -0.41 -16.07
N ASN A 179 23.26 0.67 -16.67
CA ASN A 179 22.98 0.99 -18.06
C ASN A 179 23.52 -0.07 -19.03
N GLN A 180 24.47 -0.92 -18.60
CA GLN A 180 25.03 -2.04 -19.40
C GLN A 180 23.93 -2.97 -19.93
N TYR A 181 22.83 -3.17 -19.21
CA TYR A 181 21.69 -3.98 -19.68
C TYR A 181 20.99 -3.35 -20.89
N GLU A 182 20.83 -2.04 -20.90
CA GLU A 182 20.26 -1.30 -22.03
C GLU A 182 21.22 -1.28 -23.22
N GLU A 183 22.51 -1.03 -22.97
CA GLU A 183 23.58 -1.01 -23.98
C GLU A 183 23.72 -2.38 -24.64
N ALA A 184 23.77 -3.46 -23.85
CA ALA A 184 23.83 -4.82 -24.39
C ALA A 184 22.61 -5.15 -25.26
N ALA A 185 21.41 -4.73 -24.87
CA ALA A 185 20.21 -4.93 -25.66
C ALA A 185 20.28 -4.16 -27.00
N TYR A 186 20.79 -2.93 -27.00
CA TYR A 186 20.99 -2.14 -28.21
C TYR A 186 22.05 -2.73 -29.13
N MET A 187 23.16 -3.27 -28.58
CA MET A 187 24.18 -3.95 -29.36
C MET A 187 23.63 -5.21 -30.06
N LEU A 188 22.62 -5.86 -29.46
CA LEU A 188 21.91 -6.98 -30.06
C LEU A 188 20.77 -6.55 -31.02
N GLY A 189 20.67 -5.25 -31.36
CA GLY A 189 19.67 -4.72 -32.29
C GLY A 189 18.25 -4.58 -31.71
N ALA A 190 18.11 -4.56 -30.38
CA ALA A 190 16.79 -4.35 -29.77
C ALA A 190 16.36 -2.88 -29.92
N THR A 191 15.09 -2.68 -30.26
CA THR A 191 14.48 -1.33 -30.27
C THR A 191 14.21 -0.84 -28.84
N PRO A 192 14.13 0.47 -28.58
CA PRO A 192 13.84 1.02 -27.24
C PRO A 192 12.61 0.41 -26.59
N ARG A 193 11.54 0.20 -27.36
CA ARG A 193 10.32 -0.48 -26.85
C ARG A 193 10.60 -1.92 -26.43
N ARG A 194 11.38 -2.66 -27.22
CA ARG A 194 11.73 -4.06 -26.91
C ARG A 194 12.63 -4.13 -25.69
N THR A 195 13.58 -3.22 -25.54
CA THR A 195 14.46 -3.10 -24.36
C THR A 195 13.61 -2.81 -23.13
N PHE A 196 12.70 -1.82 -23.18
CA PHE A 196 11.84 -1.52 -22.04
C PHE A 196 10.99 -2.72 -21.60
N PHE A 197 10.22 -3.34 -22.50
CA PHE A 197 9.29 -4.40 -22.12
C PHE A 197 9.94 -5.74 -21.82
N LYS A 198 11.12 -6.04 -22.42
CA LYS A 198 11.78 -7.36 -22.27
C LYS A 198 12.97 -7.36 -21.33
N VAL A 199 13.57 -6.21 -21.03
CA VAL A 199 14.74 -6.10 -20.16
C VAL A 199 14.38 -5.31 -18.90
N ILE A 200 13.96 -4.05 -19.04
CA ILE A 200 13.78 -3.13 -17.92
C ILE A 200 12.54 -3.48 -17.08
N LEU A 201 11.39 -3.58 -17.73
CA LEU A 201 10.12 -3.81 -17.02
C LEU A 201 10.10 -5.15 -16.23
N PRO A 202 10.66 -6.27 -16.72
CA PRO A 202 10.78 -7.48 -15.93
C PRO A 202 11.59 -7.31 -14.65
N GLU A 203 12.69 -6.53 -14.69
CA GLU A 203 13.53 -6.21 -13.53
C GLU A 203 12.78 -5.36 -12.51
N LEU A 204 11.91 -4.46 -12.96
CA LEU A 204 11.08 -3.60 -12.10
C LEU A 204 9.86 -4.30 -11.52
N ARG A 205 9.44 -5.47 -12.00
CA ARG A 205 8.24 -6.16 -11.54
C ARG A 205 8.17 -6.37 -10.03
N PRO A 206 9.25 -6.81 -9.33
CA PRO A 206 9.20 -6.96 -7.88
C PRO A 206 8.93 -5.63 -7.16
N ALA A 207 9.58 -4.54 -7.60
CA ALA A 207 9.39 -3.20 -7.05
C ALA A 207 7.97 -2.66 -7.30
N LEU A 208 7.44 -2.87 -8.52
CA LEU A 208 6.07 -2.50 -8.88
C LEU A 208 5.03 -3.25 -8.04
N LEU A 209 5.24 -4.55 -7.79
CA LEU A 209 4.36 -5.33 -6.91
C LEU A 209 4.45 -4.86 -5.45
N THR A 210 5.63 -4.48 -4.99
CA THR A 210 5.81 -3.87 -3.66
C THR A 210 5.04 -2.57 -3.56
N GLY A 211 5.25 -1.65 -4.50
CA GLY A 211 4.56 -0.36 -4.55
C GLY A 211 3.04 -0.52 -4.67
N PHE A 212 2.57 -1.41 -5.53
CA PHE A 212 1.16 -1.77 -5.65
C PHE A 212 0.59 -2.26 -4.32
N GLY A 213 1.27 -3.22 -3.67
CA GLY A 213 0.82 -3.78 -2.38
C GLY A 213 0.74 -2.72 -1.28
N LEU A 214 1.73 -1.85 -1.18
CA LEU A 214 1.74 -0.74 -0.21
C LEU A 214 0.64 0.28 -0.48
N ALA A 215 0.47 0.72 -1.74
CA ALA A 215 -0.58 1.65 -2.13
C ALA A 215 -1.98 1.05 -1.90
N PHE A 216 -2.16 -0.23 -2.21
CA PHE A 216 -3.41 -0.95 -1.98
C PHE A 216 -3.74 -1.06 -0.49
N ALA A 217 -2.78 -1.50 0.34
CA ALA A 217 -2.95 -1.59 1.79
C ALA A 217 -3.28 -0.24 2.41
N ARG A 218 -2.58 0.81 1.97
CA ARG A 218 -2.83 2.18 2.42
C ARG A 218 -4.23 2.65 2.05
N GLY A 219 -4.67 2.35 0.82
CA GLY A 219 -6.00 2.70 0.32
C GLY A 219 -7.14 2.01 1.08
N ILE A 220 -7.00 0.72 1.38
CA ILE A 220 -8.02 -0.03 2.12
C ILE A 220 -8.30 0.58 3.50
N GLY A 221 -7.27 1.04 4.21
CA GLY A 221 -7.37 1.64 5.54
C GLY A 221 -7.68 3.14 5.54
N GLU A 222 -7.86 3.78 4.38
CA GLU A 222 -8.05 5.23 4.32
C GLU A 222 -9.43 5.63 4.83
N TYR A 223 -9.45 6.67 5.67
CA TYR A 223 -10.66 7.28 6.23
C TYR A 223 -10.66 8.80 6.02
N GLY A 224 -9.55 9.47 6.37
CA GLY A 224 -9.50 10.92 6.47
C GLY A 224 -9.81 11.65 5.15
N SER A 225 -9.17 11.27 4.05
CA SER A 225 -9.43 11.91 2.75
C SER A 225 -10.77 11.50 2.16
N VAL A 226 -11.16 10.25 2.39
CA VAL A 226 -12.36 9.66 1.83
C VAL A 226 -13.63 10.24 2.41
N ILE A 227 -13.69 10.51 3.73
CA ILE A 227 -14.91 11.01 4.40
C ILE A 227 -15.44 12.31 3.78
N TYR A 228 -14.55 13.14 3.23
CA TYR A 228 -14.95 14.44 2.66
C TYR A 228 -15.30 14.39 1.17
N ILE A 229 -14.67 13.49 0.40
CA ILE A 229 -14.86 13.45 -1.05
C ILE A 229 -15.87 12.39 -1.52
N SER A 230 -16.14 11.36 -0.70
CA SER A 230 -17.00 10.24 -1.13
C SER A 230 -18.50 10.46 -0.98
N GLY A 231 -18.93 11.50 -0.25
CA GLY A 231 -20.34 11.72 0.08
C GLY A 231 -20.94 10.72 1.06
N ASN A 232 -20.27 9.62 1.35
CA ASN A 232 -20.63 8.59 2.35
C ASN A 232 -22.08 8.07 2.23
N SER A 233 -22.63 8.01 1.01
CA SER A 233 -24.01 7.59 0.75
C SER A 233 -24.11 6.07 0.66
N ALA A 234 -24.96 5.47 1.50
CA ALA A 234 -25.27 4.05 1.41
C ALA A 234 -26.08 3.73 0.15
N LYS A 235 -26.93 4.66 -0.29
CA LYS A 235 -27.77 4.52 -1.50
C LYS A 235 -26.92 4.49 -2.75
N GLU A 236 -25.93 5.39 -2.87
CA GLU A 236 -25.03 5.51 -4.01
C GLU A 236 -23.80 4.59 -3.90
N GLN A 237 -23.73 3.81 -2.80
CA GLN A 237 -22.64 2.88 -2.53
C GLN A 237 -21.27 3.54 -2.50
N THR A 238 -21.17 4.74 -1.97
CA THR A 238 -19.91 5.48 -1.78
C THR A 238 -19.32 5.35 -0.38
N GLN A 239 -20.03 4.65 0.54
CA GLN A 239 -19.49 4.36 1.87
C GLN A 239 -18.30 3.41 1.77
N VAL A 240 -17.25 3.74 2.52
CA VAL A 240 -16.11 2.86 2.78
C VAL A 240 -16.24 2.17 4.12
N ILE A 241 -15.54 1.05 4.28
CA ILE A 241 -15.65 0.24 5.50
C ILE A 241 -15.14 0.98 6.75
N SER A 242 -14.09 1.79 6.62
CA SER A 242 -13.57 2.64 7.70
C SER A 242 -14.63 3.65 8.19
N TYR A 243 -15.43 4.20 7.28
CA TYR A 243 -16.56 5.06 7.64
C TYR A 243 -17.65 4.29 8.41
N VAL A 244 -17.99 3.08 7.96
CA VAL A 244 -18.99 2.23 8.64
C VAL A 244 -18.53 1.87 10.06
N ILE A 245 -17.23 1.55 10.24
CA ILE A 245 -16.65 1.30 11.57
C ILE A 245 -16.80 2.55 12.47
N MET A 246 -16.41 3.73 11.96
CA MET A 246 -16.53 4.99 12.71
C MET A 246 -17.99 5.32 13.05
N GLN A 247 -18.91 5.08 12.14
CA GLN A 247 -20.35 5.26 12.38
C GLN A 247 -20.82 4.35 13.52
N LYS A 248 -20.39 3.08 13.55
CA LYS A 248 -20.71 2.16 14.64
C LYS A 248 -20.14 2.63 15.98
N LEU A 249 -18.90 3.12 15.99
CA LEU A 249 -18.29 3.70 17.19
C LEU A 249 -19.06 4.93 17.69
N SER A 250 -19.53 5.81 16.79
CA SER A 250 -20.32 6.99 17.14
C SER A 250 -21.68 6.63 17.77
N TYR A 251 -22.22 5.46 17.42
CA TYR A 251 -23.44 4.91 18.05
C TYR A 251 -23.16 4.05 19.30
N ILE A 252 -21.91 4.04 19.80
CA ILE A 252 -21.48 3.25 20.97
C ILE A 252 -21.65 1.73 20.75
N ASP A 253 -21.79 1.29 19.50
CA ASP A 253 -21.88 -0.12 19.11
C ASP A 253 -20.47 -0.71 18.91
N TYR A 254 -19.70 -0.79 20.01
CA TYR A 254 -18.32 -1.26 19.98
C TYR A 254 -18.20 -2.71 19.49
N ALA A 255 -19.16 -3.56 19.81
CA ALA A 255 -19.13 -4.96 19.40
C ALA A 255 -19.19 -5.10 17.87
N SER A 256 -20.15 -4.45 17.22
CA SER A 256 -20.24 -4.44 15.75
C SER A 256 -19.03 -3.75 15.09
N ALA A 257 -18.55 -2.64 15.66
CA ALA A 257 -17.40 -1.91 15.14
C ALA A 257 -16.13 -2.79 15.13
N THR A 258 -15.83 -3.44 16.27
CA THR A 258 -14.65 -4.31 16.39
C THR A 258 -14.77 -5.57 15.54
N ALA A 259 -15.97 -6.13 15.41
CA ALA A 259 -16.23 -7.28 14.56
C ALA A 259 -15.99 -6.96 13.06
N ILE A 260 -16.48 -5.83 12.57
CA ILE A 260 -16.24 -5.36 11.20
C ILE A 260 -14.74 -5.07 11.00
N ALA A 261 -14.09 -4.42 11.97
CA ALA A 261 -12.67 -4.11 11.92
C ALA A 261 -11.81 -5.38 11.88
N LEU A 262 -12.16 -6.40 12.67
CA LEU A 262 -11.47 -7.70 12.65
C LEU A 262 -11.57 -8.37 11.27
N VAL A 263 -12.77 -8.43 10.69
CA VAL A 263 -12.97 -9.01 9.36
C VAL A 263 -12.17 -8.23 8.31
N MET A 264 -12.16 -6.90 8.39
CA MET A 264 -11.36 -6.07 7.49
C MET A 264 -9.86 -6.35 7.64
N LEU A 265 -9.37 -6.50 8.87
CA LEU A 265 -7.98 -6.86 9.17
C LEU A 265 -7.62 -8.22 8.57
N VAL A 266 -8.46 -9.23 8.73
CA VAL A 266 -8.24 -10.56 8.16
C VAL A 266 -8.21 -10.51 6.63
N ILE A 267 -9.16 -9.81 6.00
CA ILE A 267 -9.20 -9.65 4.55
C ILE A 267 -7.93 -8.95 4.05
N SER A 268 -7.55 -7.83 4.70
CA SER A 268 -6.34 -7.08 4.35
C SER A 268 -5.09 -7.93 4.49
N PHE A 269 -4.98 -8.70 5.58
CA PHE A 269 -3.86 -9.63 5.81
C PHE A 269 -3.77 -10.69 4.71
N VAL A 270 -4.89 -11.33 4.36
CA VAL A 270 -4.93 -12.37 3.31
C VAL A 270 -4.54 -11.79 1.95
N LEU A 271 -5.05 -10.59 1.61
CA LEU A 271 -4.73 -9.92 0.35
C LEU A 271 -3.25 -9.54 0.26
N LEU A 272 -2.69 -8.95 1.33
CA LEU A 272 -1.27 -8.61 1.39
C LEU A 272 -0.37 -9.84 1.38
N PHE A 273 -0.77 -10.91 2.07
CA PHE A 273 -0.05 -12.17 2.08
C PHE A 273 -0.02 -12.80 0.68
N ALA A 274 -1.14 -12.77 -0.06
CA ALA A 274 -1.21 -13.23 -1.44
C ALA A 274 -0.27 -12.41 -2.36
N ILE A 275 -0.27 -11.08 -2.24
CA ILE A 275 0.63 -10.20 -3.00
C ILE A 275 2.10 -10.54 -2.68
N ASN A 276 2.44 -10.72 -1.40
CA ASN A 276 3.79 -11.06 -0.95
C ASN A 276 4.27 -12.43 -1.48
N ILE A 277 3.38 -13.44 -1.52
CA ILE A 277 3.71 -14.75 -2.13
C ILE A 277 4.04 -14.58 -3.62
N VAL A 278 3.25 -13.80 -4.36
CA VAL A 278 3.50 -13.53 -5.78
C VAL A 278 4.85 -12.83 -5.96
N GLN A 279 5.15 -11.84 -5.13
CA GLN A 279 6.41 -11.11 -5.13
C GLN A 279 7.61 -12.03 -4.87
N LEU A 280 7.54 -12.89 -3.84
CA LEU A 280 8.61 -13.85 -3.52
C LEU A 280 8.87 -14.84 -4.65
N LYS A 281 7.81 -15.32 -5.33
CA LYS A 281 7.96 -16.21 -6.50
C LYS A 281 8.64 -15.51 -7.67
N GLN A 282 8.36 -14.21 -7.88
CA GLN A 282 9.00 -13.45 -8.96
C GLN A 282 10.46 -13.13 -8.64
N SER A 283 10.77 -12.68 -7.42
CA SER A 283 12.15 -12.39 -7.00
C SER A 283 13.06 -13.62 -7.14
N LYS A 284 12.57 -14.83 -6.82
CA LYS A 284 13.34 -16.07 -7.03
C LYS A 284 13.63 -16.38 -8.52
N ARG A 285 12.75 -15.98 -9.43
CA ARG A 285 12.97 -16.16 -10.87
C ARG A 285 14.01 -15.19 -11.43
N THR A 286 14.04 -13.97 -10.94
CA THR A 286 15.02 -12.95 -11.35
C THR A 286 16.43 -13.26 -10.82
N ASN A 287 16.55 -13.85 -9.62
CA ASN A 287 17.85 -14.25 -9.05
C ASN A 287 18.41 -15.59 -9.60
N LEU A 288 17.68 -16.28 -10.46
CA LEU A 288 18.09 -17.53 -11.11
C LEU A 288 18.50 -17.36 -12.58
N LEU A 289 18.40 -16.15 -13.11
CA LEU A 289 18.88 -15.73 -14.43
C LEU A 289 20.11 -14.84 -14.31
#